data_2729120969c85ced973b8377967ba0e6
#
_entry.id   2729120969c85ced973b8377967ba0e6
#
_cell.length_a   1.000
_cell.length_b   1.000
_cell.length_c   1.000
_cell.angle_alpha   90.00
_cell.angle_beta   90.00
_cell.angle_gamma   90.00
#
_symmetry.space_group_name_H-M   'P 1'
#
loop_
_entity.id
_entity.type
_entity.pdbx_description
1 polymer ?
#
loop_
_entity_poly.entity_id
_entity_poly.type
_entity_poly.pdbx_seq_one_letter_code
_entity_poly.pdbx_strand_id
1 'polypeptide(L)'
;METDETMYHATPQTKGKLAHEGIDKKKASNRADDILALSVYSETYGIMGKIDFYKRKEKKLIERKNQLKKIYRGQLYQLWAQMVCMREMGYEVESLAFYEVSTNKMIPVAMPEKKELQELSYFIKRFREYNPGSTPFTINPNKCRHCIYSNLCDKTTEENVYT
;
A
#
# COMPACT_ATOMS: atom_id res chain seq x y z
N MET A 1 -5.52 29.68 -6.29
CA MET A 1 -5.74 28.78 -7.43
C MET A 1 -6.05 27.43 -6.83
N GLU A 2 -7.32 27.13 -6.58
CA GLU A 2 -7.75 25.80 -6.14
C GLU A 2 -7.57 24.87 -7.33
N THR A 3 -6.59 23.99 -7.24
CA THR A 3 -6.47 22.88 -8.17
C THR A 3 -7.59 21.91 -7.86
N ASP A 4 -8.51 21.76 -8.79
CA ASP A 4 -9.60 20.80 -8.69
C ASP A 4 -9.02 19.37 -8.58
N GLU A 5 -8.93 18.84 -7.36
CA GLU A 5 -8.39 17.50 -7.07
C GLU A 5 -9.12 16.40 -7.88
N THR A 6 -10.33 16.68 -8.36
CA THR A 6 -11.14 15.72 -9.12
C THR A 6 -10.55 15.41 -10.50
N MET A 7 -9.80 16.33 -11.10
CA MET A 7 -9.18 16.15 -12.41
C MET A 7 -8.03 15.12 -12.44
N TYR A 8 -7.43 14.82 -11.31
CA TYR A 8 -6.20 14.00 -11.25
C TYR A 8 -6.41 12.57 -10.74
N HIS A 9 -7.64 12.19 -10.38
CA HIS A 9 -7.93 10.88 -9.84
C HIS A 9 -8.62 9.97 -10.86
N ALA A 10 -7.89 8.98 -11.38
CA ALA A 10 -8.51 7.90 -12.13
C ALA A 10 -9.45 7.09 -11.22
N THR A 11 -10.53 6.55 -11.79
CA THR A 11 -11.56 5.78 -11.08
C THR A 11 -11.01 4.72 -10.10
N PRO A 12 -9.92 3.96 -10.40
CA PRO A 12 -9.36 3.01 -9.45
C PRO A 12 -8.78 3.65 -8.18
N GLN A 13 -8.12 4.82 -8.31
CA GLN A 13 -7.56 5.55 -7.16
C GLN A 13 -8.66 6.14 -6.29
N THR A 14 -9.70 6.71 -6.89
CA THR A 14 -10.86 7.24 -6.17
C THR A 14 -11.59 6.15 -5.39
N LYS A 15 -11.80 4.98 -5.99
CA LYS A 15 -12.38 3.82 -5.30
C LYS A 15 -11.50 3.32 -4.16
N GLY A 16 -10.17 3.32 -4.34
CA GLY A 16 -9.22 2.99 -3.29
C GLY A 16 -9.30 3.99 -2.13
N LYS A 17 -9.28 5.31 -2.41
CA LYS A 17 -9.39 6.38 -1.40
C LYS A 17 -10.69 6.25 -0.60
N LEU A 18 -11.83 6.07 -1.26
CA LEU A 18 -13.13 5.88 -0.58
C LEU A 18 -13.17 4.63 0.31
N ALA A 19 -12.51 3.54 -0.10
CA ALA A 19 -12.41 2.33 0.71
C ALA A 19 -11.62 2.58 2.01
N HIS A 20 -10.56 3.41 1.96
CA HIS A 20 -9.79 3.81 3.15
C HIS A 20 -10.54 4.82 4.02
N GLU A 21 -11.18 5.83 3.44
CA GLU A 21 -11.99 6.82 4.18
C GLU A 21 -13.14 6.18 4.96
N GLY A 22 -13.67 5.06 4.46
CA GLY A 22 -14.68 4.27 5.15
C GLY A 22 -14.19 3.67 6.48
N ILE A 23 -12.86 3.51 6.66
CA ILE A 23 -12.25 3.04 7.91
C ILE A 23 -12.18 4.19 8.92
N ASP A 24 -11.75 5.37 8.47
CA ASP A 24 -11.59 6.54 9.34
C ASP A 24 -12.95 7.02 9.89
N LYS A 25 -14.03 6.81 9.15
CA LYS A 25 -15.40 7.20 9.54
C LYS A 25 -16.15 6.14 10.35
N LYS A 26 -15.85 4.88 10.18
CA LYS A 26 -16.42 3.80 11.01
C LYS A 26 -15.65 3.67 12.32
N LYS A 27 -15.91 4.57 13.26
CA LYS A 27 -15.69 4.34 14.69
C LYS A 27 -16.58 3.19 15.16
N ALA A 28 -16.32 1.98 14.78
CA ALA A 28 -16.96 0.85 15.43
C ALA A 28 -16.53 -0.49 14.82
N SER A 29 -15.37 -0.95 15.17
CA SER A 29 -15.35 -2.32 15.59
C SER A 29 -15.86 -2.30 17.03
N ASN A 30 -16.95 -2.97 17.32
CA ASN A 30 -17.50 -3.14 18.68
C ASN A 30 -16.58 -3.95 19.60
N ARG A 31 -15.29 -4.04 19.29
CA ARG A 31 -14.25 -4.69 20.06
C ARG A 31 -13.26 -3.63 20.48
N ALA A 32 -13.28 -3.28 21.76
CA ALA A 32 -12.45 -2.27 22.39
C ALA A 32 -10.91 -2.48 22.20
N ASP A 33 -10.51 -3.59 21.62
CA ASP A 33 -9.11 -4.01 21.47
C ASP A 33 -8.55 -3.88 20.05
N ASP A 34 -9.38 -3.60 19.05
CA ASP A 34 -8.91 -3.50 17.65
C ASP A 34 -8.36 -2.10 17.34
N ILE A 35 -7.27 -2.04 16.61
CA ILE A 35 -6.59 -0.79 16.24
C ILE A 35 -6.84 -0.50 14.75
N LEU A 36 -7.30 0.69 14.48
CA LEU A 36 -7.60 1.19 13.13
C LEU A 36 -6.71 2.38 12.81
N ALA A 37 -6.26 2.45 11.56
CA ALA A 37 -5.59 3.63 11.01
C ALA A 37 -4.40 4.14 11.85
N LEU A 38 -3.64 3.21 12.47
CA LEU A 38 -2.46 3.56 13.26
C LEU A 38 -1.30 3.96 12.35
N SER A 39 -0.70 5.12 12.64
CA SER A 39 0.57 5.50 12.04
C SER A 39 1.69 4.65 12.62
N VAL A 40 2.51 4.07 11.76
CA VAL A 40 3.60 3.17 12.13
C VAL A 40 4.91 3.62 11.49
N TYR A 41 6.01 3.33 12.14
CA TYR A 41 7.36 3.63 11.64
C TYR A 41 8.36 2.56 12.04
N SER A 42 9.45 2.51 11.31
CA SER A 42 10.64 1.71 11.62
C SER A 42 11.88 2.55 11.42
N GLU A 43 12.67 2.74 12.47
CA GLU A 43 13.98 3.40 12.39
C GLU A 43 14.99 2.53 11.68
N THR A 44 14.96 1.21 11.94
CA THR A 44 15.86 0.22 11.32
C THR A 44 15.75 0.24 9.79
N TYR A 45 14.54 0.27 9.26
CA TYR A 45 14.29 0.34 7.82
C TYR A 45 14.14 1.79 7.32
N GLY A 46 14.00 2.76 8.23
CA GLY A 46 13.75 4.17 7.95
C GLY A 46 12.50 4.39 7.09
N ILE A 47 11.44 3.69 7.37
CA ILE A 47 10.15 3.76 6.69
C ILE A 47 9.05 4.13 7.65
N MET A 48 8.00 4.74 7.11
CA MET A 48 6.79 5.05 7.86
C MET A 48 5.56 4.74 7.00
N GLY A 49 4.44 4.58 7.65
CA GLY A 49 3.18 4.31 6.98
C GLY A 49 2.00 4.38 7.92
N LYS A 50 0.87 3.94 7.43
CA LYS A 50 -0.37 3.81 8.20
C LYS A 50 -0.96 2.43 7.92
N ILE A 51 -1.30 1.70 8.96
CA ILE A 51 -1.99 0.42 8.82
C ILE A 51 -3.50 0.66 8.69
N ASP A 52 -4.20 -0.25 8.03
CA ASP A 52 -5.66 -0.18 7.96
C ASP A 52 -6.29 -0.75 9.23
N PHE A 53 -5.89 -1.95 9.62
CA PHE A 53 -6.55 -2.65 10.70
C PHE A 53 -5.61 -3.66 11.40
N TYR A 54 -5.62 -3.65 12.72
CA TYR A 54 -4.91 -4.64 13.52
C TYR A 54 -5.81 -5.21 14.61
N LYS A 55 -6.02 -6.50 14.58
CA LYS A 55 -6.75 -7.27 15.59
C LYS A 55 -5.80 -7.69 16.71
N ARG A 56 -5.86 -6.99 17.81
CA ARG A 56 -4.93 -7.18 18.95
C ARG A 56 -5.01 -8.60 19.53
N LYS A 57 -6.21 -9.13 19.74
CA LYS A 57 -6.41 -10.48 20.31
C LYS A 57 -5.91 -11.60 19.39
N GLU A 58 -6.03 -11.41 18.09
CA GLU A 58 -5.58 -12.37 17.08
C GLU A 58 -4.13 -12.11 16.65
N LYS A 59 -3.50 -11.01 17.12
CA LYS A 59 -2.19 -10.52 16.68
C LYS A 59 -2.09 -10.49 15.15
N LYS A 60 -3.18 -10.10 14.51
CA LYS A 60 -3.36 -10.14 13.06
C LYS A 60 -3.37 -8.76 12.44
N LEU A 61 -2.45 -8.51 11.53
CA LEU A 61 -2.40 -7.32 10.71
C LEU A 61 -3.18 -7.55 9.41
N ILE A 62 -4.08 -6.63 9.08
CA ILE A 62 -4.97 -6.74 7.93
C ILE A 62 -4.87 -5.46 7.09
N GLU A 63 -4.53 -5.62 5.84
CA GLU A 63 -4.56 -4.57 4.83
C GLU A 63 -5.82 -4.71 3.97
N ARG A 64 -6.57 -3.62 3.81
CA ARG A 64 -7.80 -3.62 3.01
C ARG A 64 -7.50 -3.28 1.56
N LYS A 65 -8.15 -4.02 0.67
CA LYS A 65 -8.10 -3.74 -0.79
C LYS A 65 -9.53 -3.73 -1.32
N ASN A 66 -9.82 -2.79 -2.20
CA ASN A 66 -11.14 -2.75 -2.82
C ASN A 66 -11.42 -4.03 -3.61
N GLN A 67 -10.47 -4.44 -4.45
CA GLN A 67 -10.55 -5.67 -5.25
C GLN A 67 -9.16 -6.31 -5.36
N LEU A 68 -9.09 -7.63 -5.24
CA LEU A 68 -7.87 -8.44 -5.37
C LEU A 68 -8.06 -9.52 -6.43
N LYS A 69 -7.82 -9.17 -7.70
CA LYS A 69 -7.79 -10.19 -8.78
C LYS A 69 -6.57 -11.10 -8.65
N LYS A 70 -5.48 -10.57 -8.13
CA LYS A 70 -4.23 -11.27 -7.88
C LYS A 70 -3.41 -10.45 -6.86
N ILE A 71 -2.59 -11.14 -6.07
CA ILE A 71 -1.67 -10.48 -5.14
C ILE A 71 -0.36 -10.19 -5.86
N TYR A 72 -0.01 -8.92 -5.95
CA TYR A 72 1.24 -8.46 -6.54
C TYR A 72 2.33 -8.33 -5.49
N ARG A 73 3.58 -8.47 -5.90
CA ARG A 73 4.75 -8.37 -4.99
C ARG A 73 4.77 -7.06 -4.20
N GLY A 74 4.43 -5.94 -4.83
CA GLY A 74 4.35 -4.64 -4.15
C GLY A 74 3.32 -4.58 -3.03
N GLN A 75 2.22 -5.32 -3.12
CA GLN A 75 1.22 -5.43 -2.05
C GLN A 75 1.76 -6.24 -0.86
N LEU A 76 2.52 -7.30 -1.13
CA LEU A 76 3.22 -8.06 -0.08
C LEU A 76 4.26 -7.18 0.61
N TYR A 77 5.05 -6.41 -0.13
CA TYR A 77 6.01 -5.47 0.44
C TYR A 77 5.34 -4.43 1.33
N GLN A 78 4.18 -3.91 0.94
CA GLN A 78 3.41 -2.99 1.77
C GLN A 78 3.03 -3.63 3.11
N LEU A 79 2.46 -4.83 3.07
CA LEU A 79 2.02 -5.53 4.27
C LEU A 79 3.19 -5.94 5.17
N TRP A 80 4.32 -6.37 4.58
CA TRP A 80 5.54 -6.69 5.33
C TRP A 80 6.19 -5.43 5.93
N ALA A 81 6.21 -4.32 5.21
CA ALA A 81 6.70 -3.05 5.72
C ALA A 81 5.89 -2.58 6.94
N GLN A 82 4.57 -2.65 6.86
CA GLN A 82 3.69 -2.36 8.00
C GLN A 82 3.96 -3.30 9.18
N MET A 83 4.15 -4.59 8.93
CA MET A 83 4.45 -5.59 9.95
C MET A 83 5.78 -5.29 10.67
N VAL A 84 6.86 -4.99 9.94
CA VAL A 84 8.16 -4.70 10.56
C VAL A 84 8.09 -3.41 11.38
N CYS A 85 7.38 -2.39 10.91
CA CYS A 85 7.13 -1.18 11.68
C CYS A 85 6.38 -1.49 12.98
N MET A 86 5.30 -2.24 12.92
CA MET A 86 4.53 -2.60 14.11
C MET A 86 5.36 -3.39 15.13
N ARG A 87 6.15 -4.37 14.66
CA ARG A 87 7.02 -5.16 15.53
C ARG A 87 8.08 -4.30 16.21
N GLU A 88 8.69 -3.36 15.49
CA GLU A 88 9.68 -2.44 16.06
C GLU A 88 9.03 -1.49 17.09
N MET A 89 7.77 -1.11 16.90
CA MET A 89 6.98 -0.33 17.85
C MET A 89 6.46 -1.17 19.04
N GLY A 90 6.81 -2.46 19.16
CA GLY A 90 6.45 -3.32 20.26
C GLY A 90 5.13 -4.08 20.11
N TYR A 91 4.50 -4.05 18.94
CA TYR A 91 3.29 -4.86 18.68
C TYR A 91 3.67 -6.28 18.27
N GLU A 92 2.97 -7.26 18.81
CA GLU A 92 3.10 -8.64 18.36
C GLU A 92 2.26 -8.85 17.09
N VAL A 93 2.89 -9.26 16.00
CA VAL A 93 2.21 -9.61 14.74
C VAL A 93 2.52 -11.06 14.39
N GLU A 94 1.54 -11.93 14.52
CA GLU A 94 1.67 -13.39 14.31
C GLU A 94 1.02 -13.84 13.00
N SER A 95 0.11 -13.05 12.45
CA SER A 95 -0.56 -13.39 11.18
C SER A 95 -0.85 -12.15 10.34
N LEU A 96 -0.89 -12.38 9.01
CA LEU A 96 -1.13 -11.35 8.01
C LEU A 96 -2.30 -11.74 7.13
N ALA A 97 -3.08 -10.75 6.69
CA ALA A 97 -4.15 -10.99 5.73
C ALA A 97 -4.43 -9.76 4.87
N PHE A 98 -4.95 -9.99 3.67
CA PHE A 98 -5.71 -8.98 2.94
C PHE A 98 -7.20 -9.16 3.21
N TYR A 99 -7.91 -8.05 3.28
CA TYR A 99 -9.38 -8.06 3.28
C TYR A 99 -9.88 -7.42 1.98
N GLU A 100 -10.52 -8.22 1.13
CA GLU A 100 -11.13 -7.75 -0.10
C GLU A 100 -12.54 -7.23 0.17
N VAL A 101 -12.72 -5.92 -0.02
CA VAL A 101 -13.99 -5.24 0.30
C VAL A 101 -15.11 -5.66 -0.66
N SER A 102 -14.82 -5.83 -1.95
CA SER A 102 -15.81 -6.14 -2.98
C SER A 102 -16.49 -7.50 -2.79
N THR A 103 -15.79 -8.45 -2.18
CA THR A 103 -16.28 -9.83 -1.95
C THR A 103 -16.44 -10.17 -0.48
N ASN A 104 -16.09 -9.27 0.43
CA ASN A 104 -16.03 -9.49 1.88
C ASN A 104 -15.17 -10.71 2.28
N LYS A 105 -14.10 -10.97 1.52
CA LYS A 105 -13.22 -12.12 1.77
C LYS A 105 -11.95 -11.73 2.52
N MET A 106 -11.62 -12.55 3.51
CA MET A 106 -10.32 -12.52 4.17
C MET A 106 -9.38 -13.49 3.47
N ILE A 107 -8.24 -12.98 2.98
CA ILE A 107 -7.24 -13.75 2.24
C ILE A 107 -5.98 -13.80 3.10
N PRO A 108 -5.66 -14.95 3.71
CA PRO A 108 -4.48 -15.08 4.54
C PRO A 108 -3.21 -14.93 3.71
N VAL A 109 -2.19 -14.34 4.32
CA VAL A 109 -0.87 -14.14 3.72
C VAL A 109 0.15 -14.83 4.63
N ALA A 110 1.05 -15.59 4.03
CA ALA A 110 2.14 -16.21 4.77
C ALA A 110 3.03 -15.15 5.43
N MET A 111 3.52 -15.43 6.62
CA MET A 111 4.53 -14.59 7.27
C MET A 111 5.81 -14.63 6.43
N PRO A 112 6.49 -13.49 6.23
CA PRO A 112 7.72 -13.46 5.47
C PRO A 112 8.85 -14.18 6.20
N GLU A 113 9.58 -14.99 5.47
CA GLU A 113 10.81 -15.59 5.92
C GLU A 113 11.99 -14.59 5.88
N LYS A 114 13.13 -14.99 6.42
CA LYS A 114 14.35 -14.16 6.43
C LYS A 114 14.75 -13.67 5.04
N LYS A 115 14.63 -14.53 4.03
CA LYS A 115 14.93 -14.21 2.63
C LYS A 115 14.03 -13.10 2.10
N GLU A 116 12.76 -13.15 2.40
CA GLU A 116 11.77 -12.17 1.94
C GLU A 116 11.94 -10.81 2.65
N LEU A 117 12.33 -10.82 3.92
CA LEU A 117 12.69 -9.59 4.63
C LEU A 117 13.99 -8.97 4.11
N GLN A 118 14.96 -9.79 3.68
CA GLN A 118 16.16 -9.29 3.00
C GLN A 118 15.80 -8.67 1.63
N GLU A 119 14.88 -9.29 0.89
CA GLU A 119 14.39 -8.75 -0.38
C GLU A 119 13.68 -7.40 -0.17
N LEU A 120 12.84 -7.27 0.86
CA LEU A 120 12.21 -6.01 1.24
C LEU A 120 13.26 -4.93 1.56
N SER A 121 14.26 -5.27 2.37
CA SER A 121 15.36 -4.36 2.71
C SER A 121 16.12 -3.87 1.48
N TYR A 122 16.44 -4.79 0.56
CA TYR A 122 17.08 -4.47 -0.70
C TYR A 122 16.22 -3.57 -1.59
N PHE A 123 14.91 -3.83 -1.65
CA PHE A 123 13.96 -2.99 -2.39
C PHE A 123 13.89 -1.58 -1.83
N ILE A 124 13.83 -1.41 -0.49
CA ILE A 124 13.83 -0.12 0.18
C ILE A 124 15.12 0.65 -0.15
N LYS A 125 16.27 -0.01 -0.09
CA LYS A 125 17.55 0.61 -0.44
C LYS A 125 17.56 1.09 -1.88
N ARG A 126 17.18 0.23 -2.83
CA ARG A 126 17.10 0.62 -4.26
C ARG A 126 16.14 1.76 -4.51
N PHE A 127 15.00 1.81 -3.81
CA PHE A 127 14.05 2.89 -3.92
C PHE A 127 14.65 4.23 -3.49
N ARG A 128 15.44 4.24 -2.42
CA ARG A 128 16.12 5.45 -1.94
C ARG A 128 17.24 5.94 -2.85
N GLU A 129 17.95 4.99 -3.46
CA GLU A 129 19.04 5.28 -4.38
C GLU A 129 18.55 5.59 -5.81
N TYR A 130 17.24 5.44 -6.05
CA TYR A 130 16.68 5.67 -7.37
C TYR A 130 16.71 7.13 -7.76
N ASN A 131 17.38 7.41 -8.88
CA ASN A 131 17.44 8.73 -9.49
C ASN A 131 16.71 8.69 -10.84
N PRO A 132 15.54 9.35 -10.97
CA PRO A 132 14.77 9.36 -12.22
C PRO A 132 15.51 9.97 -13.40
N GLY A 133 16.46 10.88 -13.14
CA GLY A 133 17.23 11.56 -14.19
C GLY A 133 18.34 10.70 -14.83
N SER A 134 18.87 9.74 -14.09
CA SER A 134 20.01 8.92 -14.52
C SER A 134 19.68 7.43 -14.68
N THR A 135 18.60 6.95 -14.09
CA THR A 135 18.23 5.53 -14.12
C THR A 135 17.39 5.24 -15.35
N PRO A 136 17.85 4.40 -16.28
CA PRO A 136 17.02 3.97 -17.40
C PRO A 136 15.76 3.27 -16.92
N PHE A 137 14.63 3.58 -17.53
CA PHE A 137 13.40 2.86 -17.25
C PHE A 137 12.62 2.60 -18.54
N THR A 138 11.88 1.51 -18.55
CA THR A 138 11.01 1.16 -19.66
C THR A 138 9.61 1.70 -19.40
N ILE A 139 9.10 2.48 -20.35
CA ILE A 139 7.73 2.99 -20.28
C ILE A 139 6.77 1.82 -20.52
N ASN A 140 5.76 1.73 -19.68
CA ASN A 140 4.64 0.83 -19.88
C ASN A 140 3.39 1.65 -20.17
N PRO A 141 2.90 1.69 -21.45
CA PRO A 141 1.76 2.51 -21.84
C PRO A 141 0.51 2.25 -20.99
N ASN A 142 0.26 0.99 -20.62
CA ASN A 142 -0.90 0.66 -19.79
C ASN A 142 -0.84 1.26 -18.39
N LYS A 143 0.37 1.46 -17.84
CA LYS A 143 0.56 2.18 -16.57
C LYS A 143 0.39 3.68 -16.77
N CYS A 144 0.88 4.23 -17.88
CA CYS A 144 0.76 5.66 -18.18
C CYS A 144 -0.69 6.09 -18.30
N ARG A 145 -1.53 5.30 -18.98
CA ARG A 145 -2.98 5.58 -19.13
C ARG A 145 -3.73 5.71 -17.79
N HIS A 146 -3.22 5.12 -16.73
CA HIS A 146 -3.83 5.15 -15.39
C HIS A 146 -3.00 5.94 -14.39
N CYS A 147 -1.96 6.63 -14.85
CA CYS A 147 -1.07 7.40 -13.98
C CYS A 147 -1.64 8.80 -13.76
N ILE A 148 -1.83 9.17 -12.51
CA ILE A 148 -2.32 10.52 -12.14
C ILE A 148 -1.34 11.64 -12.53
N TYR A 149 -0.08 11.30 -12.78
CA TYR A 149 0.98 12.23 -13.16
C TYR A 149 1.26 12.24 -14.66
N SER A 150 0.49 11.54 -15.47
CA SER A 150 0.76 11.42 -16.93
C SER A 150 0.89 12.77 -17.61
N ASN A 151 0.03 13.72 -17.28
CA ASN A 151 0.01 15.07 -17.88
C ASN A 151 1.17 15.96 -17.44
N LEU A 152 1.89 15.58 -16.38
CA LEU A 152 3.04 16.32 -15.84
C LEU A 152 4.36 15.57 -16.06
N CYS A 153 4.30 14.40 -16.66
CA CYS A 153 5.46 13.51 -16.82
C CYS A 153 6.16 13.79 -18.16
N ASP A 154 7.42 14.17 -18.12
CA ASP A 154 8.28 14.39 -19.29
C ASP A 154 8.57 13.09 -20.09
N LYS A 155 8.22 11.95 -19.57
CA LYS A 155 8.37 10.62 -20.20
C LYS A 155 7.09 10.13 -20.87
N THR A 156 5.98 10.85 -20.70
CA THR A 156 4.70 10.47 -21.29
C THR A 156 4.58 11.14 -22.66
N THR A 157 4.34 10.35 -23.71
CA THR A 157 4.01 10.82 -25.03
C THR A 157 2.52 10.63 -25.30
N GLU A 158 1.95 11.36 -26.26
CA GLU A 158 0.54 11.19 -26.65
C GLU A 158 0.23 9.74 -27.03
N GLU A 159 1.13 9.06 -27.73
CA GLU A 159 1.01 7.65 -28.07
C GLU A 159 0.90 6.73 -26.84
N ASN A 160 1.47 7.12 -25.70
CA ASN A 160 1.46 6.34 -24.47
C ASN A 160 0.18 6.52 -23.63
N VAL A 161 -0.65 7.54 -23.94
CA VAL A 161 -1.82 7.90 -23.14
C VAL A 161 -3.13 7.66 -23.87
N TYR A 162 -3.17 7.93 -25.18
CA TYR A 162 -4.41 8.00 -25.96
C TYR A 162 -4.61 6.85 -26.97
N THR A 163 -3.68 5.93 -27.09
CA THR A 163 -3.84 4.67 -27.82
C THR A 163 -4.15 3.53 -26.88
#